data_d0d79be11a18a5a79261ad829163fc84
#
_entry.id   d0d79be11a18a5a79261ad829163fc84
#
_cell.length_a   1.000
_cell.length_b   1.000
_cell.length_c   1.000
_cell.angle_alpha   90.00
_cell.angle_beta   90.00
_cell.angle_gamma   90.00
#
_symmetry.space_group_name_H-M   'P 1'
#
loop_
_entity.id
_entity.type
_entity.pdbx_description
1 polymer ?
#
loop_
_entity_poly.entity_id
_entity_poly.type
_entity_poly.pdbx_seq_one_letter_code
_entity_poly.pdbx_strand_id
1 'polypeptide(L)'
;RWEGDALNDEPCGWGVLYDEEGRMVYEGFRIGEVNACYGRAYYVDIGVVEYEGEWCDGVRWGRGVQYDRKGNAVYDGEWLNNERQCKKRVVMSDEHVVLHNRIEELVVSDGCCNGGEWENLDLSLITCLKSLRVGDDCFESAHVVTLIGLEQLRSVVIGANCFLGHGDSGSRFCVKEDTEDGFQSLLHLHSM
;
A
#
# COMPACT_ATOMS: atom_id res chain seq x y z
N ARG A 1 -5.93 -26.74 15.88
CA ARG A 1 -5.02 -27.33 16.87
C ARG A 1 -3.91 -26.36 17.21
N TRP A 2 -3.60 -26.17 18.50
CA TRP A 2 -2.46 -25.39 18.98
C TRP A 2 -1.25 -26.26 19.28
N GLU A 3 -0.06 -25.82 18.89
CA GLU A 3 1.22 -26.42 19.25
C GLU A 3 2.16 -25.31 19.77
N GLY A 4 2.32 -25.24 21.08
CA GLY A 4 3.12 -24.20 21.74
C GLY A 4 2.93 -24.15 23.24
N ASP A 5 3.29 -23.03 23.83
CA ASP A 5 3.16 -22.81 25.26
C ASP A 5 1.67 -22.88 25.69
N ALA A 6 1.40 -23.55 26.78
CA ALA A 6 0.06 -23.72 27.32
C ALA A 6 0.06 -23.62 28.86
N LEU A 7 -1.04 -23.12 29.39
CA LEU A 7 -1.33 -23.09 30.83
C LEU A 7 -2.74 -23.65 31.06
N ASN A 8 -2.85 -24.70 31.87
CA ASN A 8 -4.11 -25.41 32.14
C ASN A 8 -4.81 -25.87 30.83
N ASP A 9 -4.05 -26.44 29.90
CA ASP A 9 -4.51 -26.92 28.60
C ASP A 9 -5.01 -25.84 27.62
N GLU A 10 -4.86 -24.56 27.98
CA GLU A 10 -5.17 -23.44 27.08
C GLU A 10 -3.90 -22.78 26.54
N PRO A 11 -3.90 -22.27 25.30
CA PRO A 11 -2.80 -21.49 24.74
C PRO A 11 -2.40 -20.33 25.68
N CYS A 12 -1.11 -20.25 26.03
CA CYS A 12 -0.61 -19.17 26.87
C CYS A 12 0.87 -18.96 26.59
N GLY A 13 1.18 -18.25 25.52
CA GLY A 13 2.57 -18.01 25.10
C GLY A 13 2.74 -18.14 23.59
N TRP A 14 3.94 -18.54 23.17
CA TRP A 14 4.32 -18.69 21.78
C TRP A 14 3.97 -20.07 21.21
N GLY A 15 3.54 -20.11 19.95
CA GLY A 15 3.25 -21.36 19.27
C GLY A 15 2.64 -21.16 17.90
N VAL A 16 2.10 -22.24 17.35
CA VAL A 16 1.50 -22.31 16.02
C VAL A 16 0.07 -22.83 16.12
N LEU A 17 -0.85 -22.17 15.47
CA LEU A 17 -2.23 -22.58 15.33
C LEU A 17 -2.44 -23.20 13.94
N TYR A 18 -3.03 -24.39 13.93
CA TYR A 18 -3.43 -25.09 12.73
C TYR A 18 -4.95 -25.21 12.64
N ASP A 19 -5.47 -25.26 11.41
CA ASP A 19 -6.87 -25.60 11.15
C ASP A 19 -7.14 -27.11 11.29
N GLU A 20 -8.33 -27.54 10.89
CA GLU A 20 -8.77 -28.95 10.97
C GLU A 20 -8.03 -29.83 9.95
N GLU A 21 -7.58 -29.27 8.82
CA GLU A 21 -6.80 -29.93 7.79
C GLU A 21 -5.28 -29.92 8.06
N GLY A 22 -4.83 -29.32 9.18
CA GLY A 22 -3.44 -29.25 9.56
C GLY A 22 -2.64 -28.16 8.86
N ARG A 23 -3.30 -27.19 8.26
CA ARG A 23 -2.65 -26.03 7.62
C ARG A 23 -2.41 -24.92 8.64
N MET A 24 -1.31 -24.23 8.52
CA MET A 24 -0.93 -23.16 9.42
C MET A 24 -1.85 -21.94 9.23
N VAL A 25 -2.46 -21.46 10.32
CA VAL A 25 -3.35 -20.30 10.37
C VAL A 25 -2.64 -19.10 10.98
N TYR A 26 -1.90 -19.36 12.06
CA TYR A 26 -1.24 -18.32 12.84
C TYR A 26 0.01 -18.86 13.52
N GLU A 27 1.03 -18.05 13.62
CA GLU A 27 2.26 -18.30 14.40
C GLU A 27 2.54 -17.07 15.25
N GLY A 28 2.63 -17.20 16.57
CA GLY A 28 2.87 -16.05 17.43
C GLY A 28 2.42 -16.27 18.85
N PHE A 29 2.20 -15.18 19.57
CA PHE A 29 1.78 -15.18 20.96
C PHE A 29 0.24 -15.25 21.06
N ARG A 30 -0.27 -16.16 21.90
CA ARG A 30 -1.71 -16.31 22.18
C ARG A 30 -1.98 -16.37 23.68
N ILE A 31 -3.19 -15.91 24.05
CA ILE A 31 -3.78 -16.08 25.37
C ILE A 31 -5.19 -16.66 25.15
N GLY A 32 -5.39 -17.92 25.52
CA GLY A 32 -6.63 -18.63 25.23
C GLY A 32 -6.91 -18.67 23.72
N GLU A 33 -8.07 -18.20 23.31
CA GLU A 33 -8.48 -18.18 21.90
C GLU A 33 -8.02 -16.92 21.13
N VAL A 34 -7.27 -16.00 21.77
CA VAL A 34 -6.98 -14.67 21.23
C VAL A 34 -5.52 -14.52 20.83
N ASN A 35 -5.26 -14.03 19.61
CA ASN A 35 -3.93 -13.60 19.21
C ASN A 35 -3.57 -12.31 19.95
N ALA A 36 -2.35 -12.23 20.47
CA ALA A 36 -1.88 -11.10 21.27
C ALA A 36 -0.41 -10.77 20.96
N CYS A 37 0.05 -9.62 21.42
CA CYS A 37 1.42 -9.14 21.29
C CYS A 37 1.91 -9.10 19.84
N TYR A 38 2.56 -10.15 19.36
CA TYR A 38 3.14 -10.21 18.02
C TYR A 38 2.94 -11.59 17.37
N GLY A 39 2.70 -11.61 16.05
CA GLY A 39 2.55 -12.87 15.33
C GLY A 39 2.29 -12.68 13.84
N ARG A 40 2.22 -13.82 13.15
CA ARG A 40 1.97 -13.94 11.71
C ARG A 40 0.66 -14.68 11.47
N ALA A 41 -0.20 -14.10 10.64
CA ALA A 41 -1.35 -14.80 10.05
C ALA A 41 -1.02 -15.23 8.63
N TYR A 42 -1.65 -16.31 8.16
CA TYR A 42 -1.35 -16.91 6.88
C TYR A 42 -2.59 -16.98 5.98
N TYR A 43 -2.38 -16.86 4.66
CA TYR A 43 -3.34 -17.33 3.67
C TYR A 43 -3.35 -18.85 3.73
N VAL A 44 -4.34 -19.43 4.42
CA VAL A 44 -4.37 -20.84 4.82
C VAL A 44 -4.29 -21.80 3.63
N ASP A 45 -4.86 -21.40 2.50
CA ASP A 45 -4.91 -22.22 1.27
C ASP A 45 -3.56 -22.32 0.54
N ILE A 46 -2.65 -21.34 0.72
CA ILE A 46 -1.35 -21.30 0.04
C ILE A 46 -0.15 -21.25 0.99
N GLY A 47 -0.37 -21.07 2.32
CA GLY A 47 0.68 -21.06 3.32
C GLY A 47 1.62 -19.85 3.28
N VAL A 48 1.25 -18.78 2.56
CA VAL A 48 2.00 -17.52 2.49
C VAL A 48 1.55 -16.62 3.63
N VAL A 49 2.48 -15.86 4.23
CA VAL A 49 2.15 -14.87 5.26
C VAL A 49 1.21 -13.82 4.67
N GLU A 50 0.08 -13.57 5.35
CA GLU A 50 -0.86 -12.51 5.05
C GLU A 50 -0.55 -11.25 5.84
N TYR A 51 -0.19 -11.41 7.12
CA TYR A 51 0.12 -10.31 8.02
C TYR A 51 1.19 -10.73 9.01
N GLU A 52 2.10 -9.82 9.29
CA GLU A 52 3.10 -9.96 10.36
C GLU A 52 3.15 -8.67 11.16
N GLY A 53 2.90 -8.72 12.46
CA GLY A 53 2.89 -7.52 13.28
C GLY A 53 2.26 -7.70 14.65
N GLU A 54 1.87 -6.57 15.22
CA GLU A 54 1.29 -6.50 16.56
C GLU A 54 -0.19 -6.87 16.54
N TRP A 55 -0.63 -7.49 17.64
CA TRP A 55 -1.99 -7.95 17.88
C TRP A 55 -2.46 -7.52 19.26
N CYS A 56 -3.70 -7.11 19.33
CA CYS A 56 -4.38 -6.83 20.59
C CYS A 56 -5.79 -7.39 20.52
N ASP A 57 -6.15 -8.24 21.48
CA ASP A 57 -7.48 -8.85 21.58
C ASP A 57 -7.98 -9.50 20.27
N GLY A 58 -7.08 -10.25 19.60
CA GLY A 58 -7.39 -10.98 18.38
C GLY A 58 -7.44 -10.13 17.10
N VAL A 59 -7.22 -8.83 17.18
CA VAL A 59 -7.22 -7.91 16.04
C VAL A 59 -5.83 -7.35 15.74
N ARG A 60 -5.56 -7.01 14.49
CA ARG A 60 -4.34 -6.30 14.07
C ARG A 60 -4.34 -4.92 14.71
N TRP A 61 -3.29 -4.62 15.44
CA TRP A 61 -3.12 -3.38 16.20
C TRP A 61 -1.67 -2.93 16.16
N GLY A 62 -1.38 -1.63 16.33
CA GLY A 62 0.01 -1.13 16.33
C GLY A 62 0.70 -1.31 14.98
N ARG A 63 1.99 -1.64 14.97
CA ARG A 63 2.76 -1.79 13.73
C ARG A 63 2.62 -3.18 13.14
N GLY A 64 2.49 -3.21 11.79
CA GLY A 64 2.47 -4.48 11.08
C GLY A 64 2.54 -4.33 9.57
N VAL A 65 2.99 -5.41 8.93
CA VAL A 65 3.14 -5.53 7.49
C VAL A 65 2.07 -6.48 6.96
N GLN A 66 1.38 -6.07 5.92
CA GLN A 66 0.48 -6.95 5.17
C GLN A 66 1.14 -7.32 3.85
N TYR A 67 0.96 -8.58 3.47
CA TYR A 67 1.49 -9.15 2.23
C TYR A 67 0.34 -9.56 1.30
N ASP A 68 0.62 -9.57 0.00
CA ASP A 68 -0.25 -10.17 -0.99
C ASP A 68 -0.06 -11.70 -1.04
N ARG A 69 -0.86 -12.37 -1.86
CA ARG A 69 -0.78 -13.83 -2.04
C ARG A 69 0.51 -14.30 -2.75
N LYS A 70 1.30 -13.38 -3.31
CA LYS A 70 2.62 -13.65 -3.91
C LYS A 70 3.77 -13.44 -2.90
N GLY A 71 3.45 -12.94 -1.68
CA GLY A 71 4.43 -12.64 -0.63
C GLY A 71 5.05 -11.25 -0.73
N ASN A 72 4.52 -10.36 -1.58
CA ASN A 72 4.99 -8.99 -1.65
C ASN A 72 4.33 -8.15 -0.55
N ALA A 73 5.10 -7.27 0.11
CA ALA A 73 4.54 -6.35 1.08
C ALA A 73 3.67 -5.29 0.37
N VAL A 74 2.38 -5.24 0.73
CA VAL A 74 1.40 -4.30 0.18
C VAL A 74 1.04 -3.17 1.14
N TYR A 75 1.39 -3.30 2.40
CA TYR A 75 1.26 -2.25 3.39
C TYR A 75 2.24 -2.50 4.54
N ASP A 76 2.96 -1.47 4.95
CA ASP A 76 3.80 -1.44 6.16
C ASP A 76 3.43 -0.18 6.94
N GLY A 77 2.81 -0.33 8.10
CA GLY A 77 2.35 0.82 8.87
C GLY A 77 1.56 0.47 10.11
N GLU A 78 0.80 1.47 10.57
CA GLU A 78 -0.01 1.39 11.78
C GLU A 78 -1.38 0.76 11.49
N TRP A 79 -1.83 -0.05 12.43
CA TRP A 79 -3.12 -0.73 12.42
C TRP A 79 -3.95 -0.35 13.63
N LEU A 80 -5.23 -0.21 13.45
CA LEU A 80 -6.20 -0.01 14.52
C LEU A 80 -7.43 -0.86 14.21
N ASN A 81 -7.70 -1.85 15.06
CA ASN A 81 -8.88 -2.71 14.96
C ASN A 81 -9.05 -3.34 13.56
N ASN A 82 -7.99 -4.01 13.05
CA ASN A 82 -7.90 -4.60 11.71
C ASN A 82 -7.88 -3.61 10.54
N GLU A 83 -7.94 -2.30 10.79
CA GLU A 83 -7.93 -1.28 9.75
C GLU A 83 -6.55 -0.65 9.60
N ARG A 84 -6.10 -0.47 8.36
CA ARG A 84 -4.88 0.28 8.03
C ARG A 84 -5.06 1.75 8.39
N GLN A 85 -4.09 2.34 9.10
CA GLN A 85 -4.11 3.76 9.45
C GLN A 85 -3.41 4.57 8.35
N CYS A 86 -4.12 4.83 7.27
CA CYS A 86 -3.63 5.63 6.16
C CYS A 86 -3.91 7.13 6.39
N LYS A 87 -3.00 8.01 5.94
CA LYS A 87 -3.25 9.44 5.92
C LYS A 87 -4.16 9.76 4.74
N LYS A 88 -5.40 10.14 5.02
CA LYS A 88 -6.45 10.23 4.00
C LYS A 88 -6.11 11.17 2.85
N ARG A 89 -5.52 12.34 3.12
CA ARG A 89 -5.23 13.33 2.10
C ARG A 89 -3.90 14.03 2.34
N VAL A 90 -3.12 14.16 1.28
CA VAL A 90 -1.91 14.99 1.24
C VAL A 90 -2.02 15.96 0.07
N VAL A 91 -1.73 17.22 0.33
CA VAL A 91 -1.63 18.26 -0.70
C VAL A 91 -0.14 18.59 -0.87
N MET A 92 0.37 18.44 -2.08
CA MET A 92 1.72 18.87 -2.45
C MET A 92 1.66 20.29 -2.93
N SER A 93 2.50 21.13 -2.35
CA SER A 93 2.89 22.45 -2.80
C SER A 93 4.41 22.46 -2.91
N ASP A 94 5.04 23.55 -3.28
CA ASP A 94 6.52 23.65 -3.42
C ASP A 94 7.31 23.42 -2.12
N GLU A 95 6.64 23.13 -1.02
CA GLU A 95 7.26 22.67 0.21
C GLU A 95 7.54 21.17 0.15
N HIS A 96 8.65 20.74 0.77
CA HIS A 96 9.05 19.33 0.82
C HIS A 96 7.98 18.45 1.43
N VAL A 97 7.28 17.69 0.60
CA VAL A 97 6.34 16.67 1.03
C VAL A 97 7.00 15.31 0.95
N VAL A 98 7.08 14.62 2.07
CA VAL A 98 7.54 13.23 2.10
C VAL A 98 6.39 12.32 1.68
N LEU A 99 6.54 11.69 0.53
CA LEU A 99 5.60 10.66 0.06
C LEU A 99 5.84 9.37 0.86
N HIS A 100 4.76 8.78 1.35
CA HIS A 100 4.80 7.53 2.11
C HIS A 100 3.61 6.64 1.75
N ASN A 101 3.72 5.34 2.00
CA ASN A 101 2.75 4.32 1.60
C ASN A 101 1.35 4.45 2.19
N ARG A 102 1.12 5.35 3.17
CA ARG A 102 -0.16 5.55 3.87
C ARG A 102 -1.04 6.64 3.30
N ILE A 103 -0.67 7.25 2.16
CA ILE A 103 -1.47 8.28 1.50
C ILE A 103 -2.61 7.61 0.73
N GLU A 104 -3.85 8.05 0.97
CA GLU A 104 -5.03 7.60 0.23
C GLU A 104 -5.42 8.55 -0.91
N GLU A 105 -5.27 9.84 -0.69
CA GLU A 105 -5.54 10.89 -1.69
C GLU A 105 -4.33 11.81 -1.79
N LEU A 106 -3.74 11.89 -2.98
CA LEU A 106 -2.66 12.79 -3.30
C LEU A 106 -3.18 13.89 -4.22
N VAL A 107 -3.04 15.14 -3.78
CA VAL A 107 -3.42 16.33 -4.53
C VAL A 107 -2.17 17.17 -4.75
N VAL A 108 -1.85 17.48 -5.99
CA VAL A 108 -0.78 18.42 -6.36
C VAL A 108 -1.45 19.72 -6.75
N SER A 109 -1.05 20.83 -6.12
CA SER A 109 -1.57 22.16 -6.43
C SER A 109 -1.05 22.65 -7.78
N ASP A 110 -1.76 23.60 -8.41
CA ASP A 110 -1.36 24.17 -9.68
C ASP A 110 0.05 24.80 -9.61
N GLY A 111 0.82 24.67 -10.68
CA GLY A 111 2.15 25.24 -10.82
C GLY A 111 3.24 24.61 -9.97
N CYS A 112 3.00 23.48 -9.34
CA CYS A 112 3.90 22.85 -8.38
C CYS A 112 4.74 21.72 -8.98
N CYS A 113 5.82 21.36 -8.27
CA CYS A 113 6.67 20.21 -8.59
C CYS A 113 7.38 20.32 -9.95
N ASN A 114 7.82 21.52 -10.35
CA ASN A 114 8.47 21.79 -11.62
C ASN A 114 10.01 21.74 -11.55
N GLY A 115 10.60 21.51 -10.37
CA GLY A 115 12.05 21.38 -10.17
C GLY A 115 12.64 20.10 -10.78
N GLY A 116 13.95 20.08 -10.99
CA GLY A 116 14.66 18.93 -11.55
C GLY A 116 14.64 17.67 -10.68
N GLU A 117 14.30 17.78 -9.39
CA GLU A 117 14.08 16.65 -8.50
C GLU A 117 12.87 15.79 -8.90
N TRP A 118 11.96 16.30 -9.73
CA TRP A 118 10.76 15.63 -10.19
C TRP A 118 10.89 15.02 -11.59
N GLU A 119 12.11 14.93 -12.16
CA GLU A 119 12.32 14.28 -13.47
C GLU A 119 11.75 12.86 -13.55
N ASN A 120 11.77 12.13 -12.42
CA ASN A 120 11.21 10.79 -12.32
C ASN A 120 10.24 10.74 -11.13
N LEU A 121 8.94 10.77 -11.41
CA LEU A 121 7.90 10.63 -10.39
C LEU A 121 7.56 9.16 -10.21
N ASP A 122 8.03 8.57 -9.13
CA ASP A 122 7.68 7.19 -8.77
C ASP A 122 6.71 7.16 -7.59
N LEU A 123 5.46 6.76 -7.85
CA LEU A 123 4.41 6.62 -6.86
C LEU A 123 4.16 5.15 -6.44
N SER A 124 4.95 4.20 -6.92
CA SER A 124 4.77 2.76 -6.67
C SER A 124 4.81 2.41 -5.17
N LEU A 125 5.48 3.22 -4.36
CA LEU A 125 5.55 3.05 -2.90
C LEU A 125 4.26 3.46 -2.17
N ILE A 126 3.34 4.20 -2.82
CA ILE A 126 2.11 4.69 -2.18
C ILE A 126 0.98 3.67 -2.35
N THR A 127 1.14 2.49 -1.82
CA THR A 127 0.25 1.33 -2.02
C THR A 127 -1.19 1.53 -1.52
N CYS A 128 -1.43 2.51 -0.64
CA CYS A 128 -2.77 2.88 -0.18
C CYS A 128 -3.48 3.91 -1.08
N LEU A 129 -2.83 4.39 -2.16
CA LEU A 129 -3.35 5.47 -3.00
C LEU A 129 -4.66 5.04 -3.69
N LYS A 130 -5.72 5.81 -3.45
CA LYS A 130 -7.05 5.62 -4.04
C LYS A 130 -7.36 6.67 -5.10
N SER A 131 -6.82 7.89 -4.92
CA SER A 131 -7.04 9.02 -5.82
C SER A 131 -5.78 9.86 -5.96
N LEU A 132 -5.42 10.15 -7.21
CA LEU A 132 -4.38 11.08 -7.61
C LEU A 132 -5.04 12.24 -8.37
N ARG A 133 -4.79 13.47 -7.91
CA ARG A 133 -5.18 14.68 -8.63
C ARG A 133 -3.96 15.57 -8.80
N VAL A 134 -3.61 15.88 -10.03
CA VAL A 134 -2.54 16.82 -10.41
C VAL A 134 -3.21 18.07 -10.96
N GLY A 135 -2.86 19.23 -10.45
CA GLY A 135 -3.31 20.54 -10.93
C GLY A 135 -2.71 20.89 -12.27
N ASP A 136 -2.99 22.10 -12.76
CA ASP A 136 -2.44 22.62 -14.01
C ASP A 136 -0.97 23.03 -13.85
N ASP A 137 -0.19 23.01 -14.96
CA ASP A 137 1.21 23.45 -15.02
C ASP A 137 2.11 22.76 -13.98
N CYS A 138 1.94 21.46 -13.77
CA CYS A 138 2.71 20.67 -12.83
C CYS A 138 3.66 19.70 -13.50
N PHE A 139 4.77 19.39 -12.82
CA PHE A 139 5.75 18.40 -13.27
C PHE A 139 6.29 18.68 -14.69
N GLU A 140 6.55 19.94 -15.03
CA GLU A 140 7.06 20.32 -16.35
C GLU A 140 8.36 19.61 -16.72
N SER A 141 9.22 19.30 -15.73
CA SER A 141 10.50 18.60 -15.92
C SER A 141 10.38 17.09 -15.88
N ALA A 142 9.19 16.53 -15.60
CA ALA A 142 9.06 15.09 -15.44
C ALA A 142 9.05 14.35 -16.80
N HIS A 143 9.96 13.38 -16.92
CA HIS A 143 10.09 12.52 -18.09
C HIS A 143 9.44 11.15 -17.90
N VAL A 144 9.36 10.67 -16.67
CA VAL A 144 8.83 9.34 -16.34
C VAL A 144 7.90 9.47 -15.13
N VAL A 145 6.69 8.89 -15.27
CA VAL A 145 5.74 8.72 -14.15
C VAL A 145 5.47 7.23 -14.00
N THR A 146 5.71 6.70 -12.80
CA THR A 146 5.52 5.29 -12.48
C THR A 146 4.34 5.13 -11.53
N LEU A 147 3.31 4.37 -11.96
CA LEU A 147 2.10 4.03 -11.21
C LEU A 147 1.92 2.51 -11.16
N ILE A 148 2.91 1.78 -10.66
CA ILE A 148 2.92 0.31 -10.64
C ILE A 148 2.51 -0.18 -9.25
N GLY A 149 1.75 -1.30 -9.18
CA GLY A 149 1.40 -1.93 -7.91
C GLY A 149 0.39 -1.16 -7.06
N LEU A 150 -0.34 -0.20 -7.64
CA LEU A 150 -1.34 0.62 -6.94
C LEU A 150 -2.74 -0.01 -7.03
N GLU A 151 -2.92 -1.19 -6.46
CA GLU A 151 -4.16 -1.98 -6.54
C GLU A 151 -5.41 -1.24 -6.03
N GLN A 152 -5.24 -0.23 -5.18
CA GLN A 152 -6.34 0.55 -4.63
C GLN A 152 -6.68 1.81 -5.44
N LEU A 153 -5.88 2.16 -6.45
CA LEU A 153 -6.08 3.36 -7.25
C LEU A 153 -7.39 3.27 -8.05
N ARG A 154 -8.26 4.27 -7.90
CA ARG A 154 -9.60 4.33 -8.52
C ARG A 154 -9.80 5.57 -9.38
N SER A 155 -9.00 6.62 -9.15
CA SER A 155 -9.15 7.89 -9.84
C SER A 155 -7.80 8.53 -10.08
N VAL A 156 -7.55 8.93 -11.33
CA VAL A 156 -6.41 9.76 -11.72
C VAL A 156 -6.95 10.93 -12.53
N VAL A 157 -6.67 12.15 -12.08
CA VAL A 157 -7.03 13.39 -12.78
C VAL A 157 -5.76 14.20 -12.95
N ILE A 158 -5.45 14.58 -14.17
CA ILE A 158 -4.26 15.37 -14.52
C ILE A 158 -4.74 16.64 -15.20
N GLY A 159 -4.28 17.78 -14.71
CA GLY A 159 -4.56 19.09 -15.26
C GLY A 159 -3.85 19.37 -16.59
N ALA A 160 -4.05 20.55 -17.13
CA ALA A 160 -3.43 20.99 -18.38
C ALA A 160 -1.92 21.26 -18.19
N ASN A 161 -1.16 21.17 -19.29
CA ASN A 161 0.26 21.49 -19.35
C ASN A 161 1.15 20.71 -18.34
N CYS A 162 0.76 19.51 -17.95
CA CYS A 162 1.56 18.66 -17.08
C CYS A 162 2.50 17.75 -17.89
N PHE A 163 3.66 17.42 -17.31
CA PHE A 163 4.61 16.45 -17.87
C PHE A 163 5.13 16.80 -19.27
N LEU A 164 5.43 18.07 -19.50
CA LEU A 164 5.84 18.57 -20.83
C LEU A 164 7.24 18.09 -21.27
N GLY A 165 8.12 17.74 -20.35
CA GLY A 165 9.48 17.26 -20.60
C GLY A 165 10.26 18.15 -21.57
N HIS A 166 11.28 18.82 -21.14
CA HIS A 166 12.14 19.58 -22.05
C HIS A 166 13.08 18.65 -22.82
N GLY A 167 12.68 18.23 -24.03
CA GLY A 167 13.58 17.47 -24.90
C GLY A 167 12.89 16.64 -26.00
N ASP A 168 13.61 16.35 -27.05
CA ASP A 168 13.23 15.70 -28.33
C ASP A 168 12.72 14.24 -28.23
N SER A 169 12.55 13.71 -27.01
CA SER A 169 12.02 12.36 -26.77
C SER A 169 10.78 12.47 -25.89
N GLY A 170 9.62 12.31 -26.52
CA GLY A 170 8.31 12.48 -25.90
C GLY A 170 8.19 11.84 -24.51
N SER A 171 7.53 12.54 -23.60
CA SER A 171 7.24 12.11 -22.25
C SER A 171 6.62 10.70 -22.26
N ARG A 172 7.24 9.76 -21.56
CA ARG A 172 6.75 8.39 -21.47
C ARG A 172 5.92 8.23 -20.19
N PHE A 173 4.63 8.21 -20.35
CA PHE A 173 3.71 7.76 -19.32
C PHE A 173 3.79 6.22 -19.24
N CYS A 174 4.51 5.69 -18.29
CA CYS A 174 4.57 4.25 -18.06
C CYS A 174 3.59 3.85 -16.96
N VAL A 175 2.35 3.56 -17.35
CA VAL A 175 1.45 2.76 -16.53
C VAL A 175 1.75 1.31 -16.88
N LYS A 176 2.47 0.58 -16.04
CA LYS A 176 2.61 -0.87 -16.17
C LYS A 176 1.51 -1.53 -15.37
N GLU A 177 0.60 -2.16 -16.06
CA GLU A 177 -0.40 -3.06 -15.50
C GLU A 177 0.26 -4.41 -15.19
N ASP A 178 0.07 -4.89 -13.96
CA ASP A 178 0.40 -6.26 -13.54
C ASP A 178 -0.89 -7.07 -13.29
N THR A 179 -1.94 -6.91 -14.11
CA THR A 179 -3.13 -7.75 -14.01
C THR A 179 -3.72 -8.07 -15.38
N GLU A 180 -3.99 -9.34 -15.63
CA GLU A 180 -4.64 -9.85 -16.85
C GLU A 180 -6.11 -9.38 -17.03
N ASP A 181 -6.67 -8.60 -16.11
CA ASP A 181 -8.03 -8.08 -16.17
C ASP A 181 -8.14 -6.60 -15.76
N GLY A 182 -8.03 -5.71 -16.75
CA GLY A 182 -8.94 -4.57 -16.79
C GLY A 182 -8.63 -3.28 -16.05
N PHE A 183 -7.53 -2.54 -16.34
CA PHE A 183 -7.41 -1.13 -15.99
C PHE A 183 -7.50 -0.17 -17.22
N GLN A 184 -8.06 -0.64 -18.32
CA GLN A 184 -8.14 0.14 -19.59
C GLN A 184 -9.09 1.35 -19.58
N SER A 185 -9.79 1.67 -18.49
CA SER A 185 -10.86 2.67 -18.54
C SER A 185 -10.71 3.91 -17.65
N LEU A 186 -9.58 4.12 -16.97
CA LEU A 186 -9.45 5.18 -15.96
C LEU A 186 -8.58 6.38 -16.35
N LEU A 187 -7.87 6.34 -17.47
CA LEU A 187 -7.13 7.50 -17.97
C LEU A 187 -8.02 8.39 -18.85
N HIS A 188 -8.80 9.26 -18.22
CA HIS A 188 -9.35 10.42 -18.92
C HIS A 188 -8.30 11.53 -18.93
N LEU A 189 -7.42 11.49 -19.94
CA LEU A 189 -6.56 12.61 -20.27
C LEU A 189 -7.45 13.68 -20.91
N HIS A 190 -7.81 14.70 -20.17
CA HIS A 190 -8.37 15.92 -20.74
C HIS A 190 -7.22 16.81 -21.19
N SER A 191 -6.70 16.54 -22.38
CA SER A 191 -5.94 17.55 -23.11
C SER A 191 -6.97 18.43 -23.86
N MET A 192 -7.21 19.62 -23.39
CA MET A 192 -7.73 20.72 -24.18
C MET A 192 -6.68 21.79 -24.31
#